data_5239c1c0a28c1bf86e649569f9b381d7
#
_entry.id   5239c1c0a28c1bf86e649569f9b381d7
#
_cell.length_a   1.000
_cell.length_b   1.000
_cell.length_c   1.000
_cell.angle_alpha   90.00
_cell.angle_beta   90.00
_cell.angle_gamma   90.00
#
_symmetry.space_group_name_H-M   'P 1'
#
loop_
_entity.id
_entity.type
_entity.pdbx_description
1 polymer ?
#
loop_
_entity_poly.entity_id
_entity_poly.type
_entity_poly.pdbx_seq_one_letter_code
_entity_poly.pdbx_strand_id
1 'polypeptide(L)'
;YMLRGSLNISGLLGKLGGPEFSKLGLPVLKEGKHKETSPSARIHIGILLALFLATMAAGTYLSLFKLLTSQSGPVFGAVFTDVNVMVPLLRVSVLAIAFASLSCLYWGISGKTSLLMGAVTIYFLVGLAQGIVPSIFQKLIVAPNELVKETPFIKNNIAATRHAFGLDKIEEREISGDKPLTATDITNNNLTIKNVRLWDRAPLL
;
A
#
# COMPACT_ATOMS: atom_id res chain seq x y z
N TYR A 1 7.26 15.37 -29.34
CA TYR A 1 6.28 15.75 -30.40
C TYR A 1 4.82 15.45 -30.03
N MET A 2 4.55 14.72 -28.94
CA MET A 2 3.18 14.23 -28.61
C MET A 2 2.45 14.98 -27.48
N LEU A 3 3.07 15.90 -26.77
CA LEU A 3 2.44 16.56 -25.61
C LEU A 3 1.77 17.91 -25.90
N ARG A 4 1.70 18.33 -27.17
CA ARG A 4 1.14 19.64 -27.55
C ARG A 4 -0.38 19.65 -27.83
N GLY A 5 -1.06 18.51 -27.69
CA GLY A 5 -2.47 18.37 -28.12
C GLY A 5 -3.51 18.35 -27.00
N SER A 6 -3.15 18.32 -25.71
CA SER A 6 -4.14 18.06 -24.65
C SER A 6 -4.53 19.25 -23.76
N LEU A 7 -3.80 20.34 -23.84
CA LEU A 7 -4.16 21.57 -23.12
C LEU A 7 -4.43 22.69 -24.13
N ASN A 8 -5.68 23.00 -24.35
CA ASN A 8 -6.10 24.13 -25.18
C ASN A 8 -5.86 25.44 -24.41
N ILE A 9 -4.57 25.69 -24.10
CA ILE A 9 -4.13 26.93 -23.43
C ILE A 9 -4.39 28.13 -24.34
N SER A 10 -4.34 27.96 -25.67
CA SER A 10 -4.65 29.00 -26.64
C SER A 10 -6.12 29.44 -26.60
N GLY A 11 -7.06 28.51 -26.35
CA GLY A 11 -8.47 28.86 -26.17
C GLY A 11 -8.74 29.64 -24.86
N LEU A 12 -7.94 29.40 -23.83
CA LEU A 12 -8.04 30.11 -22.57
C LEU A 12 -7.39 31.50 -22.68
N LEU A 13 -6.24 31.61 -23.33
CA LEU A 13 -5.55 32.88 -23.63
C LEU A 13 -6.32 33.75 -24.65
N GLY A 14 -7.01 33.14 -25.61
CA GLY A 14 -7.89 33.87 -26.55
C GLY A 14 -9.12 34.47 -25.90
N LYS A 15 -9.61 33.90 -24.78
CA LYS A 15 -10.71 34.48 -23.98
C LYS A 15 -10.26 35.60 -23.02
N LEU A 16 -8.96 35.64 -22.65
CA LEU A 16 -8.36 36.67 -21.82
C LEU A 16 -7.81 37.85 -22.61
N GLY A 17 -7.49 37.66 -23.91
CA GLY A 17 -6.98 38.66 -24.80
C GLY A 17 -8.11 39.22 -25.69
N GLY A 18 -8.81 40.24 -25.19
CA GLY A 18 -9.78 40.99 -26.03
C GLY A 18 -9.10 41.70 -27.20
N PRO A 19 -9.88 42.34 -28.08
CA PRO A 19 -9.39 42.97 -29.32
C PRO A 19 -8.30 44.03 -29.16
N GLU A 20 -7.97 44.42 -27.96
CA GLU A 20 -6.91 45.35 -27.62
C GLU A 20 -5.48 44.79 -27.81
N PHE A 21 -5.28 43.45 -27.71
CA PHE A 21 -3.97 42.82 -27.86
C PHE A 21 -3.44 42.84 -29.29
N SER A 22 -4.33 42.94 -30.29
CA SER A 22 -4.00 43.04 -31.71
C SER A 22 -3.33 44.39 -32.04
N LYS A 23 -3.55 45.44 -31.24
CA LYS A 23 -2.98 46.78 -31.45
C LYS A 23 -1.53 46.89 -30.92
N LEU A 24 -1.03 45.94 -30.17
CA LEU A 24 0.32 45.94 -29.57
C LEU A 24 1.41 45.35 -30.48
N GLY A 25 1.10 44.99 -31.74
CA GLY A 25 2.10 44.51 -32.73
C GLY A 25 2.76 43.20 -32.37
N LEU A 26 2.24 42.46 -31.34
CA LEU A 26 2.72 41.14 -30.96
C LEU A 26 2.29 40.10 -32.03
N PRO A 27 3.17 39.17 -32.42
CA PRO A 27 2.79 38.16 -33.40
C PRO A 27 1.64 37.35 -32.85
N VAL A 28 0.46 37.50 -33.43
CA VAL A 28 -0.68 36.64 -33.17
C VAL A 28 -0.25 35.24 -33.56
N LEU A 29 -0.07 34.37 -32.57
CA LEU A 29 0.24 32.97 -32.78
C LEU A 29 -0.95 32.42 -33.62
N LYS A 30 -0.73 32.28 -34.90
CA LYS A 30 -1.68 31.65 -35.80
C LYS A 30 -2.11 30.33 -35.17
N GLU A 31 -3.37 30.20 -34.86
CA GLU A 31 -4.00 28.99 -34.37
C GLU A 31 -3.66 27.87 -35.37
N GLY A 32 -2.62 27.10 -35.05
CA GLY A 32 -2.24 25.96 -35.86
C GLY A 32 -3.43 25.02 -35.84
N LYS A 33 -4.07 24.77 -37.02
CA LYS A 33 -5.06 23.71 -37.19
C LYS A 33 -4.53 22.48 -36.46
N HIS A 34 -5.18 22.09 -35.38
CA HIS A 34 -4.87 20.84 -34.69
C HIS A 34 -4.95 19.74 -35.77
N LYS A 35 -3.80 19.22 -36.17
CA LYS A 35 -3.70 18.03 -36.99
C LYS A 35 -4.31 16.92 -36.12
N GLU A 36 -5.56 16.57 -36.43
CA GLU A 36 -6.18 15.40 -35.78
C GLU A 36 -5.28 14.22 -36.06
N THR A 37 -4.86 13.54 -34.97
CA THR A 37 -4.06 12.32 -35.09
C THR A 37 -4.80 11.35 -35.99
N SER A 38 -4.13 10.78 -37.00
CA SER A 38 -4.76 9.83 -37.91
C SER A 38 -5.44 8.71 -37.12
N PRO A 39 -6.60 8.23 -37.53
CA PRO A 39 -7.32 7.18 -36.81
C PRO A 39 -6.45 5.95 -36.51
N SER A 40 -5.59 5.54 -37.44
CA SER A 40 -4.66 4.44 -37.29
C SER A 40 -3.61 4.71 -36.19
N ALA A 41 -3.00 5.90 -36.14
CA ALA A 41 -2.04 6.25 -35.08
C ALA A 41 -2.71 6.28 -33.71
N ARG A 42 -3.94 6.76 -33.60
CA ARG A 42 -4.70 6.79 -32.35
C ARG A 42 -5.01 5.38 -31.83
N ILE A 43 -5.37 4.45 -32.70
CA ILE A 43 -5.63 3.05 -32.36
C ILE A 43 -4.33 2.40 -31.81
N HIS A 44 -3.20 2.58 -32.51
CA HIS A 44 -1.93 2.03 -32.07
C HIS A 44 -1.51 2.56 -30.69
N ILE A 45 -1.63 3.85 -30.47
CA ILE A 45 -1.35 4.47 -29.18
C ILE A 45 -2.29 3.95 -28.10
N GLY A 46 -3.58 3.82 -28.40
CA GLY A 46 -4.59 3.29 -27.48
C GLY A 46 -4.28 1.86 -27.05
N ILE A 47 -3.84 1.00 -27.99
CA ILE A 47 -3.44 -0.39 -27.69
C ILE A 47 -2.18 -0.42 -26.81
N LEU A 48 -1.16 0.36 -27.15
CA LEU A 48 0.09 0.38 -26.36
C LEU A 48 -0.16 0.89 -24.95
N LEU A 49 -0.96 1.94 -24.77
CA LEU A 49 -1.35 2.46 -23.45
C LEU A 49 -2.19 1.44 -22.68
N ALA A 50 -3.12 0.78 -23.34
CA ALA A 50 -3.95 -0.24 -22.71
C ALA A 50 -3.08 -1.43 -22.22
N LEU A 51 -2.14 -1.90 -23.03
CA LEU A 51 -1.23 -2.96 -22.65
C LEU A 51 -0.34 -2.55 -21.47
N PHE A 52 0.20 -1.33 -21.49
CA PHE A 52 0.97 -0.77 -20.39
C PHE A 52 0.15 -0.71 -19.09
N LEU A 53 -1.08 -0.21 -19.15
CA LEU A 53 -1.97 -0.18 -17.99
C LEU A 53 -2.36 -1.60 -17.52
N ALA A 54 -2.54 -2.54 -18.43
CA ALA A 54 -2.81 -3.93 -18.05
C ALA A 54 -1.63 -4.55 -17.28
N THR A 55 -0.39 -4.28 -17.68
CA THR A 55 0.79 -4.72 -16.92
C THR A 55 0.88 -4.03 -15.55
N MET A 56 0.52 -2.75 -15.45
CA MET A 56 0.42 -2.05 -14.17
C MET A 56 -0.68 -2.66 -13.27
N ALA A 57 -1.82 -3.03 -13.81
CA ALA A 57 -2.90 -3.70 -13.06
C ALA A 57 -2.41 -5.04 -12.50
N ALA A 58 -1.71 -5.84 -13.30
CA ALA A 58 -1.09 -7.08 -12.83
C ALA A 58 -0.06 -6.83 -11.72
N GLY A 59 0.80 -5.83 -11.87
CA GLY A 59 1.76 -5.42 -10.82
C GLY A 59 1.08 -4.98 -9.52
N THR A 60 0.00 -4.22 -9.63
CA THR A 60 -0.81 -3.80 -8.46
C THR A 60 -1.49 -4.99 -7.79
N TYR A 61 -1.97 -5.95 -8.57
CA TYR A 61 -2.51 -7.20 -8.03
C TYR A 61 -1.45 -7.99 -7.27
N LEU A 62 -0.25 -8.12 -7.83
CA LEU A 62 0.88 -8.78 -7.15
C LEU A 62 1.33 -8.05 -5.88
N SER A 63 1.07 -6.75 -5.77
CA SER A 63 1.36 -5.98 -4.55
C SER A 63 0.54 -6.44 -3.34
N LEU A 64 -0.58 -7.14 -3.52
CA LEU A 64 -1.29 -7.80 -2.43
C LEU A 64 -0.41 -8.81 -1.69
N PHE A 65 0.43 -9.55 -2.42
CA PHE A 65 1.33 -10.54 -1.83
C PHE A 65 2.50 -9.90 -1.09
N LYS A 66 2.87 -8.65 -1.41
CA LYS A 66 3.90 -7.90 -0.66
C LYS A 66 3.46 -7.59 0.77
N LEU A 67 2.15 -7.53 1.04
CA LEU A 67 1.64 -7.32 2.39
C LEU A 67 1.99 -8.49 3.32
N LEU A 68 2.22 -9.69 2.79
CA LEU A 68 2.68 -10.85 3.60
C LEU A 68 4.09 -10.65 4.19
N THR A 69 4.87 -9.75 3.61
CA THR A 69 6.22 -9.38 4.08
C THR A 69 6.29 -7.94 4.59
N SER A 70 5.14 -7.34 4.92
CA SER A 70 5.05 -5.99 5.48
C SER A 70 5.74 -5.92 6.85
N GLN A 71 6.29 -4.76 7.17
CA GLN A 71 6.90 -4.45 8.46
C GLN A 71 6.27 -3.18 9.07
N SER A 72 5.03 -2.90 8.72
CA SER A 72 4.33 -1.67 9.13
C SER A 72 3.73 -1.73 10.53
N GLY A 73 3.77 -2.87 11.21
CA GLY A 73 3.16 -3.06 12.53
C GLY A 73 4.08 -3.80 13.52
N PRO A 74 3.51 -4.26 14.65
CA PRO A 74 4.25 -4.92 15.72
C PRO A 74 4.78 -6.32 15.36
N VAL A 75 4.26 -6.91 14.27
CA VAL A 75 4.66 -8.23 13.79
C VAL A 75 5.07 -8.18 12.33
N PHE A 76 5.84 -9.16 11.89
CA PHE A 76 6.20 -9.35 10.50
C PHE A 76 4.99 -9.91 9.73
N GLY A 77 4.63 -9.27 8.63
CA GLY A 77 3.48 -9.64 7.80
C GLY A 77 2.37 -8.61 7.82
N ALA A 78 1.22 -8.96 7.26
CA ALA A 78 0.05 -8.08 7.18
C ALA A 78 -0.56 -7.86 8.57
N VAL A 79 -0.80 -6.60 8.93
CA VAL A 79 -1.40 -6.16 10.18
C VAL A 79 -2.87 -5.75 9.98
N PHE A 80 -3.55 -5.35 11.06
CA PHE A 80 -4.97 -4.98 11.02
C PHE A 80 -5.29 -3.92 9.94
N THR A 81 -4.47 -2.87 9.83
CA THR A 81 -4.64 -1.82 8.80
C THR A 81 -4.43 -2.37 7.40
N ASP A 82 -3.45 -3.24 7.19
CA ASP A 82 -3.18 -3.82 5.88
C ASP A 82 -4.38 -4.64 5.39
N VAL A 83 -4.94 -5.50 6.24
CA VAL A 83 -6.06 -6.37 5.87
C VAL A 83 -7.36 -5.59 5.67
N ASN A 84 -7.67 -4.61 6.54
CA ASN A 84 -8.96 -3.92 6.52
C ASN A 84 -8.99 -2.69 5.61
N VAL A 85 -7.84 -2.10 5.29
CA VAL A 85 -7.76 -0.87 4.48
C VAL A 85 -6.93 -1.07 3.22
N MET A 86 -5.68 -1.58 3.33
CA MET A 86 -4.80 -1.68 2.17
C MET A 86 -5.29 -2.72 1.15
N VAL A 87 -5.72 -3.90 1.60
CA VAL A 87 -6.24 -4.94 0.70
C VAL A 87 -7.45 -4.45 -0.10
N PRO A 88 -8.52 -3.89 0.47
CA PRO A 88 -9.64 -3.35 -0.30
C PRO A 88 -9.21 -2.20 -1.22
N LEU A 89 -8.35 -1.29 -0.78
CA LEU A 89 -7.85 -0.20 -1.63
C LEU A 89 -7.04 -0.72 -2.82
N LEU A 90 -6.18 -1.71 -2.63
CA LEU A 90 -5.44 -2.33 -3.73
C LEU A 90 -6.38 -3.03 -4.72
N ARG A 91 -7.42 -3.71 -4.25
CA ARG A 91 -8.44 -4.32 -5.14
C ARG A 91 -9.16 -3.27 -5.96
N VAL A 92 -9.59 -2.17 -5.33
CA VAL A 92 -10.22 -1.03 -6.04
C VAL A 92 -9.25 -0.42 -7.05
N SER A 93 -7.96 -0.32 -6.73
CA SER A 93 -6.95 0.17 -7.67
C SER A 93 -6.78 -0.72 -8.88
N VAL A 94 -6.74 -2.04 -8.69
CA VAL A 94 -6.68 -2.98 -9.82
C VAL A 94 -7.87 -2.77 -10.75
N LEU A 95 -9.09 -2.63 -10.21
CA LEU A 95 -10.29 -2.36 -10.99
C LEU A 95 -10.23 -1.00 -11.68
N ALA A 96 -9.74 0.04 -11.01
CA ALA A 96 -9.58 1.37 -11.59
C ALA A 96 -8.58 1.39 -12.76
N ILE A 97 -7.44 0.71 -12.61
CA ILE A 97 -6.43 0.60 -13.67
C ILE A 97 -6.97 -0.24 -14.84
N ALA A 98 -7.68 -1.35 -14.56
CA ALA A 98 -8.30 -2.16 -15.59
C ALA A 98 -9.34 -1.34 -16.37
N PHE A 99 -10.17 -0.55 -15.70
CA PHE A 99 -11.12 0.36 -16.32
C PHE A 99 -10.41 1.42 -17.16
N ALA A 100 -9.29 1.98 -16.68
CA ALA A 100 -8.48 2.92 -17.44
C ALA A 100 -7.88 2.27 -18.69
N SER A 101 -7.43 1.03 -18.60
CA SER A 101 -6.94 0.25 -19.76
C SER A 101 -8.01 0.08 -20.83
N LEU A 102 -9.22 -0.33 -20.45
CA LEU A 102 -10.36 -0.43 -21.37
C LEU A 102 -10.76 0.93 -21.96
N SER A 103 -10.68 1.98 -21.17
CA SER A 103 -10.95 3.36 -21.61
C SER A 103 -9.95 3.84 -22.66
N CYS A 104 -8.68 3.40 -22.59
CA CYS A 104 -7.67 3.67 -23.60
C CYS A 104 -8.00 2.99 -24.94
N LEU A 105 -8.47 1.75 -24.91
CA LEU A 105 -8.92 1.05 -26.13
C LEU A 105 -10.13 1.76 -26.76
N TYR A 106 -11.12 2.11 -25.95
CA TYR A 106 -12.29 2.84 -26.40
C TYR A 106 -11.91 4.19 -26.99
N TRP A 107 -11.00 4.94 -26.36
CA TRP A 107 -10.49 6.19 -26.94
C TRP A 107 -9.79 5.98 -28.27
N GLY A 108 -8.97 4.95 -28.40
CA GLY A 108 -8.30 4.60 -29.65
C GLY A 108 -9.28 4.45 -30.81
N ILE A 109 -10.43 3.82 -30.59
CA ILE A 109 -11.45 3.55 -31.60
C ILE A 109 -12.35 4.77 -31.82
N SER A 110 -12.94 5.31 -30.75
CA SER A 110 -13.98 6.35 -30.81
C SER A 110 -13.45 7.78 -30.91
N GLY A 111 -12.21 8.02 -30.47
CA GLY A 111 -11.62 9.37 -30.35
C GLY A 111 -12.16 10.22 -29.23
N LYS A 112 -13.15 9.73 -28.46
CA LYS A 112 -13.74 10.48 -27.34
C LYS A 112 -12.87 10.38 -26.10
N THR A 113 -12.37 11.52 -25.59
CA THR A 113 -11.47 11.60 -24.44
C THR A 113 -12.17 11.61 -23.08
N SER A 114 -13.50 11.83 -23.04
CA SER A 114 -14.25 12.02 -21.79
C SER A 114 -14.14 10.82 -20.85
N LEU A 115 -14.28 9.60 -21.38
CA LEU A 115 -14.16 8.37 -20.58
C LEU A 115 -12.75 8.17 -20.07
N LEU A 116 -11.74 8.46 -20.88
CA LEU A 116 -10.33 8.39 -20.50
C LEU A 116 -10.01 9.36 -19.36
N MET A 117 -10.49 10.60 -19.47
CA MET A 117 -10.30 11.60 -18.39
C MET A 117 -10.97 11.17 -17.10
N GLY A 118 -12.19 10.63 -17.16
CA GLY A 118 -12.86 10.05 -15.99
C GLY A 118 -12.07 8.92 -15.35
N ALA A 119 -11.54 8.00 -16.14
CA ALA A 119 -10.73 6.89 -15.66
C ALA A 119 -9.42 7.35 -15.00
N VAL A 120 -8.74 8.34 -15.59
CA VAL A 120 -7.52 8.93 -15.00
C VAL A 120 -7.84 9.62 -13.68
N THR A 121 -8.96 10.35 -13.60
CA THR A 121 -9.38 11.00 -12.34
C THR A 121 -9.66 9.98 -11.24
N ILE A 122 -10.38 8.90 -11.56
CA ILE A 122 -10.66 7.82 -10.59
C ILE A 122 -9.36 7.19 -10.11
N TYR A 123 -8.43 6.87 -11.01
CA TYR A 123 -7.13 6.30 -10.64
C TYR A 123 -6.34 7.23 -9.72
N PHE A 124 -6.31 8.51 -10.01
CA PHE A 124 -5.64 9.51 -9.19
C PHE A 124 -6.25 9.62 -7.78
N LEU A 125 -7.58 9.65 -7.69
CA LEU A 125 -8.28 9.70 -6.39
C LEU A 125 -8.01 8.44 -5.56
N VAL A 126 -8.02 7.26 -6.18
CA VAL A 126 -7.68 6.00 -5.50
C VAL A 126 -6.22 5.99 -5.04
N GLY A 127 -5.30 6.52 -5.85
CA GLY A 127 -3.89 6.66 -5.47
C GLY A 127 -3.68 7.59 -4.27
N LEU A 128 -4.38 8.73 -4.22
CA LEU A 128 -4.40 9.62 -3.05
C LEU A 128 -4.96 8.90 -1.82
N ALA A 129 -6.05 8.15 -1.98
CA ALA A 129 -6.65 7.40 -0.89
C ALA A 129 -5.68 6.37 -0.31
N GLN A 130 -4.89 5.67 -1.13
CA GLN A 130 -3.87 4.71 -0.67
C GLN A 130 -2.76 5.36 0.18
N GLY A 131 -2.39 6.60 -0.10
CA GLY A 131 -1.40 7.33 0.69
C GLY A 131 -1.94 7.85 2.02
N ILE A 132 -3.20 8.27 2.05
CA ILE A 132 -3.78 9.02 3.17
C ILE A 132 -4.60 8.13 4.11
N VAL A 133 -5.49 7.30 3.55
CA VAL A 133 -6.48 6.56 4.35
C VAL A 133 -5.85 5.57 5.33
N PRO A 134 -4.83 4.76 4.95
CA PRO A 134 -4.19 3.85 5.90
C PRO A 134 -3.54 4.57 7.08
N SER A 135 -2.90 5.72 6.82
CA SER A 135 -2.24 6.51 7.88
C SER A 135 -3.23 7.11 8.86
N ILE A 136 -4.36 7.63 8.37
CA ILE A 136 -5.44 8.15 9.22
C ILE A 136 -6.07 7.00 10.01
N PHE A 137 -6.37 5.90 9.36
CA PHE A 137 -6.97 4.72 9.98
C PHE A 137 -6.07 4.15 11.10
N GLN A 138 -4.76 4.03 10.84
CA GLN A 138 -3.79 3.58 11.82
C GLN A 138 -3.78 4.49 13.05
N LYS A 139 -3.71 5.82 12.85
CA LYS A 139 -3.61 6.79 13.95
C LYS A 139 -4.89 6.91 14.78
N LEU A 140 -6.06 6.89 14.14
CA LEU A 140 -7.33 7.17 14.82
C LEU A 140 -8.06 5.92 15.32
N ILE A 141 -7.87 4.78 14.66
CA ILE A 141 -8.65 3.55 14.94
C ILE A 141 -7.79 2.46 15.54
N VAL A 142 -6.57 2.27 15.05
CA VAL A 142 -5.70 1.19 15.53
C VAL A 142 -4.89 1.63 16.74
N ALA A 143 -4.15 2.72 16.65
CA ALA A 143 -3.25 3.18 17.70
C ALA A 143 -3.90 3.33 19.09
N PRO A 144 -5.15 3.82 19.26
CA PRO A 144 -5.77 3.90 20.58
C PRO A 144 -6.07 2.53 21.21
N ASN A 145 -6.25 1.47 20.38
CA ASN A 145 -6.60 0.11 20.81
C ASN A 145 -5.72 -0.94 20.11
N GLU A 146 -4.43 -0.65 19.95
CA GLU A 146 -3.50 -1.43 19.14
C GLU A 146 -3.45 -2.88 19.59
N LEU A 147 -3.29 -3.13 20.89
CA LEU A 147 -3.19 -4.48 21.43
C LEU A 147 -4.42 -5.33 21.08
N VAL A 148 -5.62 -4.78 21.23
CA VAL A 148 -6.88 -5.51 20.93
C VAL A 148 -7.01 -5.81 19.44
N LYS A 149 -6.67 -4.84 18.58
CA LYS A 149 -6.78 -4.97 17.11
C LYS A 149 -5.73 -5.89 16.54
N GLU A 150 -4.50 -5.83 17.06
CA GLU A 150 -3.36 -6.61 16.54
C GLU A 150 -3.22 -7.99 17.19
N THR A 151 -3.90 -8.27 18.32
CA THR A 151 -3.84 -9.57 18.99
C THR A 151 -4.06 -10.77 18.07
N PRO A 152 -5.05 -10.80 17.13
CA PRO A 152 -5.21 -11.92 16.24
C PRO A 152 -4.00 -12.18 15.33
N PHE A 153 -3.39 -11.08 14.83
CA PHE A 153 -2.22 -11.13 13.95
C PHE A 153 -0.97 -11.56 14.70
N ILE A 154 -0.80 -11.08 15.95
CA ILE A 154 0.27 -11.49 16.86
C ILE A 154 0.17 -12.99 17.17
N LYS A 155 -1.03 -13.49 17.50
CA LYS A 155 -1.26 -14.91 17.76
C LYS A 155 -0.92 -15.78 16.55
N ASN A 156 -1.34 -15.37 15.36
CA ASN A 156 -1.02 -16.10 14.12
C ASN A 156 0.50 -16.11 13.86
N ASN A 157 1.18 -14.99 14.11
CA ASN A 157 2.63 -14.89 13.93
C ASN A 157 3.38 -15.79 14.93
N ILE A 158 2.96 -15.79 16.21
CA ILE A 158 3.50 -16.68 17.25
C ILE A 158 3.29 -18.14 16.84
N ALA A 159 2.09 -18.53 16.41
CA ALA A 159 1.78 -19.89 16.00
C ALA A 159 2.66 -20.33 14.81
N ALA A 160 2.78 -19.47 13.79
CA ALA A 160 3.63 -19.75 12.64
C ALA A 160 5.10 -19.89 13.03
N THR A 161 5.61 -19.03 13.92
CA THR A 161 6.98 -19.08 14.43
C THR A 161 7.22 -20.36 15.24
N ARG A 162 6.30 -20.70 16.14
CA ARG A 162 6.38 -21.96 16.94
C ARG A 162 6.44 -23.18 16.02
N HIS A 163 5.60 -23.20 15.01
CA HIS A 163 5.59 -24.28 14.03
C HIS A 163 6.90 -24.35 13.21
N ALA A 164 7.37 -23.21 12.70
CA ALA A 164 8.59 -23.14 11.89
C ALA A 164 9.84 -23.62 12.63
N PHE A 165 9.93 -23.35 13.94
CA PHE A 165 11.04 -23.77 14.79
C PHE A 165 10.78 -25.09 15.55
N GLY A 166 9.64 -25.77 15.32
CA GLY A 166 9.30 -27.00 15.99
C GLY A 166 9.04 -26.85 17.49
N LEU A 167 8.74 -25.64 17.97
CA LEU A 167 8.49 -25.32 19.38
C LEU A 167 7.13 -25.84 19.86
N ASP A 168 6.25 -26.19 18.95
CA ASP A 168 4.95 -26.85 19.20
C ASP A 168 5.10 -28.24 19.80
N LYS A 169 6.30 -28.85 19.71
CA LYS A 169 6.63 -30.16 20.30
C LYS A 169 7.17 -30.05 21.73
N ILE A 170 7.40 -28.81 22.24
CA ILE A 170 7.90 -28.59 23.58
C ILE A 170 6.75 -28.68 24.56
N GLU A 171 6.91 -29.54 25.58
CA GLU A 171 5.97 -29.66 26.68
C GLU A 171 6.19 -28.50 27.67
N GLU A 172 5.21 -27.60 27.76
CA GLU A 172 5.22 -26.51 28.72
C GLU A 172 4.72 -27.03 30.08
N ARG A 173 5.56 -26.94 31.12
CA ARG A 173 5.19 -27.27 32.50
C ARG A 173 5.22 -26.02 33.34
N GLU A 174 4.10 -25.68 33.94
CA GLU A 174 4.05 -24.61 34.92
C GLU A 174 4.72 -25.09 36.20
N ILE A 175 5.77 -24.40 36.60
CA ILE A 175 6.42 -24.61 37.90
C ILE A 175 5.87 -23.56 38.86
N SER A 176 4.97 -23.96 39.75
CA SER A 176 4.50 -23.09 40.82
C SER A 176 5.57 -22.97 41.85
N GLY A 177 6.10 -21.74 42.04
CA GLY A 177 7.07 -21.43 43.13
C GLY A 177 6.45 -21.38 44.51
N ASP A 178 5.14 -21.54 44.63
CA ASP A 178 4.40 -21.35 45.90
C ASP A 178 4.35 -22.59 46.81
N LYS A 179 4.93 -23.71 46.39
CA LYS A 179 5.02 -24.90 47.24
C LYS A 179 6.04 -24.67 48.31
N PRO A 180 5.69 -24.89 49.59
CA PRO A 180 6.67 -24.80 50.67
C PRO A 180 7.79 -25.83 50.44
N LEU A 181 9.03 -25.38 50.54
CA LEU A 181 10.20 -26.21 50.36
C LEU A 181 10.28 -27.21 51.53
N THR A 182 10.29 -28.50 51.23
CA THR A 182 10.43 -29.55 52.25
C THR A 182 11.87 -30.01 52.39
N ALA A 183 12.19 -30.59 53.55
CA ALA A 183 13.53 -31.17 53.80
C ALA A 183 13.89 -32.27 52.76
N THR A 184 12.87 -33.00 52.28
CA THR A 184 13.03 -34.02 51.25
C THR A 184 13.40 -33.38 49.89
N ASP A 185 12.82 -32.22 49.54
CA ASP A 185 13.16 -31.52 48.32
C ASP A 185 14.60 -31.03 48.33
N ILE A 186 15.09 -30.59 49.51
CA ILE A 186 16.47 -30.15 49.70
C ILE A 186 17.44 -31.32 49.50
N THR A 187 17.15 -32.47 50.09
CA THR A 187 18.01 -33.68 49.97
C THR A 187 18.03 -34.24 48.55
N ASN A 188 16.90 -34.26 47.88
CA ASN A 188 16.79 -34.75 46.50
C ASN A 188 17.46 -33.83 45.46
N ASN A 189 17.60 -32.52 45.80
CA ASN A 189 18.22 -31.53 44.91
C ASN A 189 19.60 -31.08 45.42
N ASN A 190 20.31 -31.89 46.13
CA ASN A 190 21.60 -31.60 46.79
C ASN A 190 22.65 -31.01 45.79
N LEU A 191 22.72 -31.51 44.56
CA LEU A 191 23.64 -30.98 43.55
C LEU A 191 23.31 -29.53 43.15
N THR A 192 22.06 -29.22 43.03
CA THR A 192 21.60 -27.85 42.72
C THR A 192 21.91 -26.91 43.91
N ILE A 193 21.58 -27.35 45.13
CA ILE A 193 21.75 -26.54 46.35
C ILE A 193 23.23 -26.26 46.60
N LYS A 194 24.12 -27.23 46.37
CA LYS A 194 25.58 -27.03 46.55
C LYS A 194 26.14 -25.99 45.55
N ASN A 195 25.49 -25.80 44.43
CA ASN A 195 25.90 -24.83 43.40
C ASN A 195 25.19 -23.48 43.49
N VAL A 196 24.20 -23.33 44.38
CA VAL A 196 23.53 -22.04 44.63
C VAL A 196 24.51 -21.09 45.33
N ARG A 197 24.72 -19.94 44.73
CA ARG A 197 25.53 -18.87 45.36
C ARG A 197 24.75 -18.27 46.50
N LEU A 198 25.32 -18.37 47.72
CA LEU A 198 24.72 -17.80 48.95
C LEU A 198 24.91 -16.29 49.03
N TRP A 199 25.89 -15.73 48.31
CA TRP A 199 26.23 -14.32 48.35
C TRP A 199 26.30 -13.74 46.96
N ASP A 200 25.65 -12.61 46.75
CA ASP A 200 25.87 -11.78 45.57
C ASP A 200 27.18 -11.01 45.74
N ARG A 201 28.00 -10.93 44.70
CA ARG A 201 29.26 -10.18 44.71
C ARG A 201 29.06 -8.66 44.62
N ALA A 202 27.93 -8.21 44.11
CA ALA A 202 27.68 -6.79 43.88
C ALA A 202 27.74 -5.91 45.14
N PRO A 203 27.27 -6.38 46.32
CA PRO A 203 27.39 -5.62 47.56
C PRO A 203 28.78 -5.60 48.17
N LEU A 204 29.72 -6.41 47.65
CA LEU A 204 31.09 -6.55 48.18
C LEU A 204 32.13 -5.79 47.35
N LEU A 205 31.74 -5.16 46.27
CA LEU A 205 32.54 -4.28 45.41
C LEU A 205 32.12 -2.83 45.56
#